data_89a1ea451d6814da2a12c50543580572
#
_entry.id   89a1ea451d6814da2a12c50543580572
#
_cell.length_a   1.000
_cell.length_b   1.000
_cell.length_c   1.000
_cell.angle_alpha   90.00
_cell.angle_beta   90.00
_cell.angle_gamma   90.00
#
_symmetry.space_group_name_H-M   'P 1'
#
loop_
_entity.id
_entity.type
_entity.pdbx_description
1 polymer ?
#
loop_
_entity_poly.entity_id
_entity_poly.type
_entity_poly.pdbx_seq_one_letter_code
_entity_poly.pdbx_strand_id
1 'polypeptide(L)'
;MKNSIKYIVIILVVFLLLFVLKYFNDSNTASIIDYRTEQPFYTSIKKEVVATGKLNPEDEIQLKPQVSGIIDRIFVEEGDIVVRGDLIANIRVVPNEQALISAKSRINSATLSFNNAKKLFDRSKKLFEKGVISKQDFENSQLSMDQTKESLLQAENDFKIIKQGTLTGGASANTNVLAQISGTILEIPVREGDQVIESNNFNAGITIATVADMTKMIFEGQVDETEVSKLSEGSKIKVVLGALEKEEFDAKLTFVAPKGIELGGAVQFKIKADVN
;
A
#
# COMPACT_ATOMS: atom_id res chain seq x y z
N MET A 1 103.87 38.23 -30.69
CA MET A 1 102.39 37.98 -30.91
C MET A 1 101.97 36.50 -30.93
N LYS A 2 102.78 35.57 -31.34
CA LYS A 2 102.36 34.13 -31.43
C LYS A 2 102.22 33.42 -30.10
N ASN A 3 102.90 33.87 -29.02
CA ASN A 3 102.81 33.23 -27.70
C ASN A 3 101.61 33.74 -26.85
N SER A 4 101.18 34.99 -27.03
CA SER A 4 100.04 35.54 -26.29
C SER A 4 98.73 34.88 -26.68
N ILE A 5 98.61 34.50 -27.97
CA ILE A 5 97.42 33.79 -28.44
C ILE A 5 97.28 32.40 -27.83
N LYS A 6 98.44 31.69 -27.62
CA LYS A 6 98.43 30.38 -26.96
C LYS A 6 97.91 30.43 -25.51
N TYR A 7 98.32 31.45 -24.75
CA TYR A 7 97.81 31.61 -23.37
C TYR A 7 96.36 31.98 -23.33
N ILE A 8 95.85 32.77 -24.26
CA ILE A 8 94.45 33.11 -24.33
C ILE A 8 93.60 31.85 -24.64
N VAL A 9 94.07 31.02 -25.59
CA VAL A 9 93.33 29.73 -25.90
C VAL A 9 93.40 28.76 -24.71
N ILE A 10 94.49 28.67 -23.99
CA ILE A 10 94.56 27.81 -22.79
C ILE A 10 93.60 28.31 -21.71
N ILE A 11 93.51 29.62 -21.44
CA ILE A 11 92.62 30.18 -20.47
C ILE A 11 91.15 29.94 -20.86
N LEU A 12 90.83 30.05 -22.16
CA LEU A 12 89.49 29.82 -22.68
C LEU A 12 89.06 28.35 -22.57
N VAL A 13 90.00 27.40 -22.82
CA VAL A 13 89.76 25.96 -22.63
C VAL A 13 89.52 25.62 -21.15
N VAL A 14 90.39 26.20 -20.24
CA VAL A 14 90.20 26.00 -18.81
C VAL A 14 88.91 26.58 -18.32
N PHE A 15 88.48 27.74 -18.82
CA PHE A 15 87.18 28.32 -18.46
C PHE A 15 86.00 27.49 -18.99
N LEU A 16 86.08 26.96 -20.21
CA LEU A 16 85.10 26.04 -20.78
C LEU A 16 85.00 24.74 -19.95
N LEU A 17 86.14 24.23 -19.53
CA LEU A 17 86.17 22.99 -18.73
C LEU A 17 85.60 23.20 -17.33
N LEU A 18 85.82 24.33 -16.70
CA LEU A 18 85.24 24.71 -15.43
C LEU A 18 83.73 24.94 -15.59
N PHE A 19 83.25 25.51 -16.70
CA PHE A 19 81.87 25.74 -17.01
C PHE A 19 81.13 24.41 -17.20
N VAL A 20 81.72 23.47 -17.94
CA VAL A 20 81.18 22.13 -18.13
C VAL A 20 81.10 21.35 -16.81
N LEU A 21 82.18 21.45 -15.96
CA LEU A 21 82.16 20.80 -14.64
C LEU A 21 81.08 21.39 -13.73
N LYS A 22 80.89 22.69 -13.74
CA LYS A 22 79.82 23.36 -13.01
C LYS A 22 78.42 22.93 -13.51
N TYR A 23 78.23 22.89 -14.83
CA TYR A 23 76.97 22.46 -15.44
C TYR A 23 76.65 21.01 -15.09
N PHE A 24 77.59 20.10 -15.10
CA PHE A 24 77.38 18.72 -14.69
C PHE A 24 77.14 18.56 -13.18
N ASN A 25 77.74 19.39 -12.36
CA ASN A 25 77.50 19.35 -10.92
C ASN A 25 76.13 19.89 -10.54
N ASP A 26 75.60 20.93 -11.20
CA ASP A 26 74.25 21.45 -10.97
C ASP A 26 73.20 20.52 -11.55
N SER A 27 73.48 19.77 -12.63
CA SER A 27 72.56 18.78 -13.20
C SER A 27 72.46 17.50 -12.36
N ASN A 28 73.44 17.24 -11.48
CA ASN A 28 73.47 16.04 -10.64
C ASN A 28 72.89 16.28 -9.23
N THR A 29 72.31 17.46 -8.94
CA THR A 29 71.55 17.64 -7.73
C THR A 29 70.23 16.91 -7.93
N ALA A 30 70.15 15.62 -7.58
CA ALA A 30 69.00 14.86 -7.45
C ALA A 30 67.98 15.62 -6.53
N SER A 31 66.79 15.89 -7.02
CA SER A 31 65.78 16.52 -6.20
C SER A 31 65.64 15.79 -4.87
N ILE A 32 65.92 16.48 -3.80
CA ILE A 32 65.71 15.93 -2.45
C ILE A 32 64.22 15.61 -2.35
N ILE A 33 63.91 14.32 -2.38
CA ILE A 33 62.54 13.86 -2.12
C ILE A 33 62.31 14.11 -0.63
N ASP A 34 61.55 15.13 -0.32
CA ASP A 34 61.12 15.46 1.03
C ASP A 34 60.03 14.45 1.46
N TYR A 35 60.46 13.44 2.19
CA TYR A 35 59.52 12.44 2.76
C TYR A 35 58.84 13.06 3.96
N ARG A 36 57.54 13.37 3.79
CA ARG A 36 56.68 13.76 4.90
C ARG A 36 56.31 12.48 5.67
N THR A 37 56.93 12.25 6.79
CA THR A 37 56.64 11.12 7.67
C THR A 37 55.60 11.54 8.67
N GLU A 38 54.51 10.76 8.74
CA GLU A 38 53.49 10.89 9.77
C GLU A 38 53.63 9.73 10.75
N GLN A 39 53.43 10.00 12.03
CA GLN A 39 53.45 8.95 13.04
C GLN A 39 52.14 8.16 12.97
N PRO A 40 52.18 6.82 13.10
CA PRO A 40 50.97 6.02 13.17
C PRO A 40 50.20 6.39 14.45
N PHE A 41 48.88 6.55 14.29
CA PHE A 41 47.97 6.80 15.41
C PHE A 41 46.94 5.70 15.48
N TYR A 42 46.46 5.42 16.69
CA TYR A 42 45.37 4.47 16.88
C TYR A 42 44.06 5.17 16.62
N THR A 43 43.26 4.62 15.73
CA THR A 43 41.89 5.06 15.50
C THR A 43 40.95 3.87 15.48
N SER A 44 39.70 4.07 15.89
CA SER A 44 38.67 3.06 15.76
C SER A 44 37.97 3.22 14.42
N ILE A 45 37.94 2.16 13.63
CA ILE A 45 37.18 2.11 12.38
C ILE A 45 35.82 1.52 12.72
N LYS A 46 34.78 2.32 12.59
CA LYS A 46 33.40 1.82 12.63
C LYS A 46 33.09 1.22 11.27
N LYS A 47 32.66 -0.04 11.26
CA LYS A 47 32.15 -0.70 10.06
C LYS A 47 30.66 -0.55 10.07
N GLU A 48 30.13 0.22 9.14
CA GLU A 48 28.70 0.48 9.02
C GLU A 48 28.14 -0.29 7.83
N VAL A 49 26.95 -0.82 7.98
CA VAL A 49 26.15 -1.43 6.90
C VAL A 49 25.16 -0.39 6.44
N VAL A 50 25.17 -0.09 5.15
CA VAL A 50 24.23 0.86 4.53
C VAL A 50 23.15 0.09 3.80
N ALA A 51 21.91 0.44 4.07
CA ALA A 51 20.74 -0.10 3.39
C ALA A 51 19.94 1.03 2.76
N THR A 52 19.42 0.80 1.58
CA THR A 52 18.46 1.70 0.94
C THR A 52 17.06 1.11 1.07
N GLY A 53 16.06 1.97 1.24
CA GLY A 53 14.71 1.49 1.46
C GLY A 53 13.67 2.59 1.40
N LYS A 54 12.47 2.25 1.86
CA LYS A 54 11.31 3.16 1.96
C LYS A 54 10.81 3.17 3.40
N LEU A 55 10.26 4.30 3.79
CA LEU A 55 9.54 4.45 5.04
C LEU A 55 8.04 4.33 4.73
N ASN A 56 7.41 3.32 5.31
CA ASN A 56 5.99 3.04 5.12
C ASN A 56 5.28 3.00 6.47
N PRO A 57 4.00 3.31 6.55
CA PRO A 57 3.20 2.99 7.74
C PRO A 57 3.17 1.48 7.99
N GLU A 58 3.12 1.07 9.26
CA GLU A 58 2.99 -0.35 9.63
C GLU A 58 1.63 -0.90 9.21
N ASP A 59 0.57 -0.14 9.50
CA ASP A 59 -0.81 -0.48 9.20
C ASP A 59 -1.33 0.41 8.07
N GLU A 60 -1.45 -0.15 6.87
CA GLU A 60 -2.03 0.48 5.69
C GLU A 60 -3.19 -0.39 5.19
N ILE A 61 -4.39 0.19 5.11
CA ILE A 61 -5.59 -0.52 4.67
C ILE A 61 -6.21 0.18 3.47
N GLN A 62 -6.40 -0.59 2.41
CA GLN A 62 -7.15 -0.17 1.23
C GLN A 62 -8.64 -0.38 1.47
N LEU A 63 -9.39 0.71 1.49
CA LEU A 63 -10.84 0.69 1.59
C LEU A 63 -11.45 0.34 0.24
N LYS A 64 -12.17 -0.77 0.19
CA LYS A 64 -12.79 -1.29 -1.02
C LYS A 64 -14.30 -1.36 -0.87
N PRO A 65 -15.06 -1.19 -1.97
CA PRO A 65 -16.51 -1.23 -1.93
C PRO A 65 -17.00 -2.66 -1.69
N GLN A 66 -18.14 -2.77 -0.99
CA GLN A 66 -18.86 -4.02 -0.80
C GLN A 66 -19.97 -4.23 -1.85
N VAL A 67 -20.24 -3.22 -2.65
CA VAL A 67 -21.22 -3.26 -3.76
C VAL A 67 -20.64 -2.52 -4.96
N SER A 68 -20.98 -3.02 -6.15
CA SER A 68 -20.61 -2.35 -7.39
C SER A 68 -21.59 -1.21 -7.68
N GLY A 69 -21.08 -0.10 -8.19
CA GLY A 69 -21.89 1.08 -8.50
C GLY A 69 -21.09 2.26 -8.98
N ILE A 70 -21.64 3.45 -8.79
CA ILE A 70 -21.00 4.72 -9.12
C ILE A 70 -20.77 5.48 -7.82
N ILE A 71 -19.61 6.08 -7.64
CA ILE A 71 -19.32 6.96 -6.51
C ILE A 71 -20.24 8.17 -6.61
N ASP A 72 -21.13 8.31 -5.63
CA ASP A 72 -22.06 9.42 -5.56
C ASP A 72 -21.43 10.65 -4.95
N ARG A 73 -20.70 10.47 -3.83
CA ARG A 73 -19.96 11.53 -3.15
C ARG A 73 -18.79 10.97 -2.35
N ILE A 74 -17.71 11.75 -2.29
CA ILE A 74 -16.55 11.55 -1.42
C ILE A 74 -16.58 12.64 -0.34
N PHE A 75 -16.41 12.26 0.94
CA PHE A 75 -16.58 13.16 2.09
C PHE A 75 -15.26 13.58 2.74
N VAL A 76 -14.13 13.06 2.24
CA VAL A 76 -12.78 13.26 2.79
C VAL A 76 -11.81 13.63 1.69
N GLU A 77 -10.70 14.26 2.07
CA GLU A 77 -9.59 14.61 1.17
C GLU A 77 -8.30 13.89 1.59
N GLU A 78 -7.33 13.83 0.68
CA GLU A 78 -6.01 13.29 0.99
C GLU A 78 -5.34 14.13 2.09
N GLY A 79 -4.82 13.47 3.12
CA GLY A 79 -4.25 14.10 4.31
C GLY A 79 -5.21 14.25 5.49
N ASP A 80 -6.51 14.00 5.30
CA ASP A 80 -7.49 14.06 6.40
C ASP A 80 -7.26 12.95 7.43
N ILE A 81 -7.51 13.29 8.69
CA ILE A 81 -7.48 12.33 9.80
C ILE A 81 -8.90 11.80 10.02
N VAL A 82 -9.04 10.49 9.97
CA VAL A 82 -10.32 9.79 10.15
C VAL A 82 -10.28 8.85 11.34
N VAL A 83 -11.45 8.63 11.93
CA VAL A 83 -11.65 7.64 13.00
C VAL A 83 -12.41 6.44 12.44
N ARG A 84 -12.13 5.27 13.01
CA ARG A 84 -12.83 4.04 12.62
C ARG A 84 -14.35 4.23 12.68
N GLY A 85 -15.02 3.99 11.55
CA GLY A 85 -16.45 4.16 11.37
C GLY A 85 -16.85 5.46 10.66
N ASP A 86 -15.92 6.38 10.40
CA ASP A 86 -16.20 7.61 9.65
C ASP A 86 -16.58 7.29 8.19
N LEU A 87 -17.47 8.10 7.65
CA LEU A 87 -17.96 7.96 6.28
C LEU A 87 -16.95 8.58 5.30
N ILE A 88 -16.36 7.73 4.46
CA ILE A 88 -15.37 8.12 3.45
C ILE A 88 -16.03 8.46 2.13
N ALA A 89 -16.91 7.56 1.63
CA ALA A 89 -17.59 7.74 0.38
C ALA A 89 -18.97 7.06 0.39
N ASN A 90 -19.86 7.52 -0.47
CA ASN A 90 -21.14 6.89 -0.72
C ASN A 90 -21.18 6.36 -2.16
N ILE A 91 -21.73 5.16 -2.34
CA ILE A 91 -21.87 4.49 -3.62
C ILE A 91 -23.33 4.40 -3.98
N ARG A 92 -23.69 4.88 -5.15
CA ARG A 92 -24.99 4.70 -5.73
C ARG A 92 -25.00 3.44 -6.58
N VAL A 93 -25.76 2.44 -6.15
CA VAL A 93 -25.92 1.19 -6.90
C VAL A 93 -26.57 1.47 -8.24
N VAL A 94 -25.97 0.95 -9.31
CA VAL A 94 -26.57 0.93 -10.66
C VAL A 94 -27.04 -0.48 -10.92
N PRO A 95 -28.34 -0.77 -10.68
CA PRO A 95 -28.85 -2.12 -10.81
C PRO A 95 -28.86 -2.57 -12.27
N ASN A 96 -28.59 -3.85 -12.48
CA ASN A 96 -28.74 -4.46 -13.79
C ASN A 96 -30.24 -4.48 -14.17
N GLU A 97 -30.58 -3.86 -15.29
CA GLU A 97 -31.95 -3.71 -15.74
C GLU A 97 -32.68 -5.06 -15.97
N GLN A 98 -31.95 -6.05 -16.53
CA GLN A 98 -32.49 -7.40 -16.72
C GLN A 98 -32.79 -8.08 -15.38
N ALA A 99 -31.94 -7.91 -14.39
CA ALA A 99 -32.16 -8.44 -13.03
C ALA A 99 -33.36 -7.78 -12.35
N LEU A 100 -33.54 -6.45 -12.52
CA LEU A 100 -34.71 -5.73 -12.02
C LEU A 100 -36.00 -6.23 -12.64
N ILE A 101 -36.06 -6.39 -13.96
CA ILE A 101 -37.24 -6.90 -14.68
C ILE A 101 -37.57 -8.31 -14.18
N SER A 102 -36.55 -9.18 -14.05
CA SER A 102 -36.75 -10.55 -13.56
C SER A 102 -37.25 -10.60 -12.12
N ALA A 103 -36.71 -9.77 -11.23
CA ALA A 103 -37.19 -9.67 -9.84
C ALA A 103 -38.61 -9.13 -9.75
N LYS A 104 -38.97 -8.11 -10.56
CA LYS A 104 -40.33 -7.58 -10.64
C LYS A 104 -41.32 -8.62 -11.13
N SER A 105 -40.92 -9.46 -12.09
CA SER A 105 -41.71 -10.57 -12.58
C SER A 105 -41.99 -11.60 -11.47
N ARG A 106 -40.98 -11.92 -10.63
CA ARG A 106 -41.10 -12.80 -9.46
C ARG A 106 -42.09 -12.25 -8.42
N ILE A 107 -42.05 -10.95 -8.13
CA ILE A 107 -43.01 -10.29 -7.25
C ILE A 107 -44.44 -10.48 -7.80
N ASN A 108 -44.65 -10.21 -9.09
CA ASN A 108 -45.96 -10.34 -9.72
C ASN A 108 -46.49 -11.77 -9.59
N SER A 109 -45.66 -12.79 -9.85
CA SER A 109 -46.03 -14.20 -9.73
C SER A 109 -46.35 -14.59 -8.29
N ALA A 110 -45.52 -14.16 -7.33
CA ALA A 110 -45.75 -14.42 -5.91
C ALA A 110 -47.00 -13.71 -5.39
N THR A 111 -47.27 -12.48 -5.85
CA THR A 111 -48.52 -11.74 -5.53
C THR A 111 -49.77 -12.47 -6.01
N LEU A 112 -49.72 -12.98 -7.23
CA LEU A 112 -50.87 -13.77 -7.78
C LEU A 112 -51.09 -15.04 -6.96
N SER A 113 -50.03 -15.75 -6.61
CA SER A 113 -50.09 -16.97 -5.80
C SER A 113 -50.64 -16.68 -4.40
N PHE A 114 -50.14 -15.65 -3.73
CA PHE A 114 -50.63 -15.22 -2.41
C PHE A 114 -52.09 -14.80 -2.46
N ASN A 115 -52.50 -13.99 -3.45
CA ASN A 115 -53.89 -13.56 -3.58
C ASN A 115 -54.85 -14.73 -3.82
N ASN A 116 -54.42 -15.75 -4.57
CA ASN A 116 -55.18 -16.98 -4.76
C ASN A 116 -55.33 -17.79 -3.46
N ALA A 117 -54.18 -18.04 -2.78
CA ALA A 117 -54.17 -18.75 -1.50
C ALA A 117 -55.01 -18.03 -0.44
N LYS A 118 -54.94 -16.70 -0.37
CA LYS A 118 -55.75 -15.87 0.52
C LYS A 118 -57.23 -16.02 0.26
N LYS A 119 -57.64 -15.97 -1.01
CA LYS A 119 -59.08 -16.19 -1.38
C LYS A 119 -59.55 -17.58 -0.97
N LEU A 120 -58.71 -18.61 -1.12
CA LEU A 120 -59.03 -19.97 -0.70
C LEU A 120 -59.13 -20.08 0.83
N PHE A 121 -58.19 -19.48 1.56
CA PHE A 121 -58.23 -19.40 3.01
C PHE A 121 -59.48 -18.68 3.52
N ASP A 122 -59.81 -17.50 2.97
CA ASP A 122 -60.99 -16.73 3.37
C ASP A 122 -62.29 -17.54 3.13
N ARG A 123 -62.35 -18.35 2.07
CA ARG A 123 -63.45 -19.27 1.79
C ARG A 123 -63.49 -20.42 2.81
N SER A 124 -62.33 -21.07 3.05
CA SER A 124 -62.23 -22.17 4.02
C SER A 124 -62.57 -21.72 5.42
N LYS A 125 -62.18 -20.51 5.83
CA LYS A 125 -62.52 -19.90 7.10
C LYS A 125 -64.04 -19.81 7.29
N LYS A 126 -64.77 -19.28 6.29
CA LYS A 126 -66.23 -19.17 6.32
C LYS A 126 -66.90 -20.52 6.35
N LEU A 127 -66.38 -21.56 5.70
CA LEU A 127 -66.93 -22.92 5.70
C LEU A 127 -66.64 -23.63 7.02
N PHE A 128 -65.49 -23.42 7.62
CA PHE A 128 -65.14 -23.95 8.92
C PHE A 128 -66.03 -23.36 10.05
N GLU A 129 -66.24 -22.03 10.03
CA GLU A 129 -67.13 -21.34 10.96
C GLU A 129 -68.60 -21.86 10.86
N LYS A 130 -69.02 -22.41 9.71
CA LYS A 130 -70.30 -23.04 9.47
C LYS A 130 -70.29 -24.55 9.73
N GLY A 131 -69.14 -25.12 10.18
CA GLY A 131 -69.01 -26.55 10.43
C GLY A 131 -69.04 -27.46 9.18
N VAL A 132 -68.75 -26.87 7.98
CA VAL A 132 -68.85 -27.60 6.69
C VAL A 132 -67.54 -28.35 6.35
N ILE A 133 -66.40 -27.87 6.82
CA ILE A 133 -65.09 -28.51 6.55
C ILE A 133 -64.44 -28.92 7.85
N SER A 134 -63.44 -29.86 7.74
CA SER A 134 -62.66 -30.33 8.86
C SER A 134 -61.67 -29.28 9.36
N LYS A 135 -61.22 -29.40 10.61
CA LYS A 135 -60.13 -28.55 11.16
C LYS A 135 -58.83 -28.72 10.35
N GLN A 136 -58.56 -29.94 9.91
CA GLN A 136 -57.41 -30.26 9.07
C GLN A 136 -57.39 -29.48 7.75
N ASP A 137 -58.55 -29.41 7.06
CA ASP A 137 -58.69 -28.68 5.79
C ASP A 137 -58.50 -27.18 5.99
N PHE A 138 -59.02 -26.63 7.10
CA PHE A 138 -58.86 -25.24 7.45
C PHE A 138 -57.36 -24.94 7.74
N GLU A 139 -56.69 -25.72 8.58
CA GLU A 139 -55.27 -25.56 8.90
C GLU A 139 -54.40 -25.70 7.65
N ASN A 140 -54.67 -26.63 6.75
CA ASN A 140 -53.96 -26.74 5.46
C ASN A 140 -54.11 -25.51 4.59
N SER A 141 -55.30 -24.90 4.54
CA SER A 141 -55.52 -23.68 3.78
C SER A 141 -54.80 -22.46 4.39
N GLN A 142 -54.71 -22.41 5.73
CA GLN A 142 -53.95 -21.40 6.45
C GLN A 142 -52.46 -21.54 6.17
N LEU A 143 -51.90 -22.74 6.30
CA LEU A 143 -50.49 -23.02 6.02
C LEU A 143 -50.13 -22.63 4.58
N SER A 144 -50.98 -22.97 3.60
CA SER A 144 -50.75 -22.60 2.20
C SER A 144 -50.72 -21.07 1.99
N MET A 145 -51.62 -20.33 2.66
CA MET A 145 -51.63 -18.86 2.63
C MET A 145 -50.34 -18.29 3.26
N ASP A 146 -49.93 -18.80 4.42
CA ASP A 146 -48.73 -18.33 5.13
C ASP A 146 -47.46 -18.61 4.31
N GLN A 147 -47.33 -19.77 3.69
CA GLN A 147 -46.24 -20.12 2.81
C GLN A 147 -46.12 -19.19 1.60
N THR A 148 -47.26 -18.88 0.95
CA THR A 148 -47.26 -17.96 -0.21
C THR A 148 -47.01 -16.53 0.21
N LYS A 149 -47.40 -16.12 1.43
CA LYS A 149 -47.06 -14.82 2.01
C LYS A 149 -45.57 -14.66 2.22
N GLU A 150 -44.92 -15.66 2.80
CA GLU A 150 -43.46 -15.66 2.97
C GLU A 150 -42.71 -15.63 1.62
N SER A 151 -43.22 -16.36 0.62
CA SER A 151 -42.66 -16.33 -0.74
C SER A 151 -42.77 -14.93 -1.38
N LEU A 152 -43.85 -14.22 -1.14
CA LEU A 152 -44.03 -12.83 -1.60
C LEU A 152 -43.05 -11.89 -0.89
N LEU A 153 -42.95 -12.01 0.44
CA LEU A 153 -42.00 -11.20 1.22
C LEU A 153 -40.55 -11.41 0.76
N GLN A 154 -40.16 -12.66 0.49
CA GLN A 154 -38.87 -12.98 -0.05
C GLN A 154 -38.62 -12.33 -1.41
N ALA A 155 -39.57 -12.41 -2.34
CA ALA A 155 -39.48 -11.78 -3.66
C ALA A 155 -39.39 -10.25 -3.58
N GLU A 156 -40.09 -9.62 -2.64
CA GLU A 156 -40.00 -8.18 -2.38
C GLU A 156 -38.63 -7.78 -1.82
N ASN A 157 -38.07 -8.59 -0.91
CA ASN A 157 -36.75 -8.35 -0.34
C ASN A 157 -35.66 -8.51 -1.40
N ASP A 158 -35.73 -9.55 -2.24
CA ASP A 158 -34.78 -9.74 -3.37
C ASP A 158 -34.81 -8.54 -4.31
N PHE A 159 -35.98 -8.02 -4.63
CA PHE A 159 -36.13 -6.83 -5.47
C PHE A 159 -35.48 -5.58 -4.84
N LYS A 160 -35.65 -5.39 -3.52
CA LYS A 160 -35.05 -4.28 -2.78
C LYS A 160 -33.54 -4.39 -2.81
N ILE A 161 -32.98 -5.60 -2.59
CA ILE A 161 -31.52 -5.84 -2.67
C ILE A 161 -30.98 -5.49 -4.06
N ILE A 162 -31.65 -5.98 -5.12
CA ILE A 162 -31.23 -5.69 -6.50
C ILE A 162 -31.30 -4.19 -6.81
N LYS A 163 -32.34 -3.51 -6.32
CA LYS A 163 -32.58 -2.09 -6.61
C LYS A 163 -31.71 -1.15 -5.81
N GLN A 164 -31.40 -1.46 -4.55
CA GLN A 164 -30.77 -0.54 -3.59
C GLN A 164 -29.43 -1.06 -3.03
N GLY A 165 -29.06 -2.31 -3.34
CA GLY A 165 -27.85 -2.95 -2.79
C GLY A 165 -28.01 -3.42 -1.35
N THR A 166 -29.14 -3.12 -0.68
CA THR A 166 -29.35 -3.48 0.73
C THR A 166 -30.83 -3.62 1.06
N LEU A 167 -31.17 -4.35 2.14
CA LEU A 167 -32.48 -4.35 2.77
C LEU A 167 -32.62 -3.11 3.65
N THR A 168 -33.69 -2.36 3.49
CA THR A 168 -34.07 -1.24 4.36
C THR A 168 -34.27 -1.73 5.79
N GLY A 169 -33.42 -1.32 6.72
CA GLY A 169 -33.50 -1.66 8.15
C GLY A 169 -32.24 -2.28 8.77
N GLY A 170 -31.36 -2.83 7.96
CA GLY A 170 -30.02 -3.23 8.38
C GLY A 170 -29.03 -2.33 7.69
N ALA A 171 -28.48 -1.40 8.43
CA ALA A 171 -27.39 -0.52 8.07
C ALA A 171 -27.24 -0.23 6.57
N SER A 172 -27.29 1.00 6.19
CA SER A 172 -26.76 1.59 4.95
C SER A 172 -25.29 1.16 4.66
N ALA A 173 -24.86 0.09 5.28
CA ALA A 173 -23.50 -0.38 5.40
C ALA A 173 -22.89 -0.75 4.04
N ASN A 174 -23.68 -1.25 3.09
CA ASN A 174 -23.09 -1.76 1.86
C ASN A 174 -22.83 -0.67 0.82
N THR A 175 -23.59 0.43 0.86
CA THR A 175 -23.41 1.57 -0.06
C THR A 175 -22.47 2.64 0.52
N ASN A 176 -22.27 2.64 1.84
CA ASN A 176 -21.36 3.56 2.52
C ASN A 176 -20.00 2.89 2.72
N VAL A 177 -18.97 3.54 2.27
CA VAL A 177 -17.60 3.14 2.53
C VAL A 177 -17.12 3.83 3.80
N LEU A 178 -16.89 3.03 4.84
CA LEU A 178 -16.50 3.51 6.15
C LEU A 178 -15.03 3.21 6.41
N ALA A 179 -14.36 4.06 7.18
CA ALA A 179 -13.01 3.84 7.66
C ALA A 179 -12.96 2.58 8.54
N GLN A 180 -12.09 1.63 8.20
CA GLN A 180 -11.93 0.38 8.96
C GLN A 180 -10.96 0.52 10.13
N ILE A 181 -10.03 1.47 10.02
CA ILE A 181 -9.07 1.87 11.08
C ILE A 181 -9.12 3.38 11.25
N SER A 182 -8.62 3.87 12.38
CA SER A 182 -8.32 5.28 12.57
C SER A 182 -6.94 5.58 12.00
N GLY A 183 -6.77 6.73 11.34
CA GLY A 183 -5.50 7.09 10.71
C GLY A 183 -5.65 8.26 9.76
N THR A 184 -4.68 8.42 8.88
CA THR A 184 -4.66 9.47 7.85
C THR A 184 -4.97 8.87 6.48
N ILE A 185 -5.76 9.57 5.68
CA ILE A 185 -6.01 9.23 4.28
C ILE A 185 -4.73 9.51 3.48
N LEU A 186 -4.13 8.47 2.90
CA LEU A 186 -2.92 8.62 2.09
C LEU A 186 -3.23 9.02 0.65
N GLU A 187 -4.21 8.34 0.05
CA GLU A 187 -4.61 8.58 -1.33
C GLU A 187 -6.07 8.22 -1.58
N ILE A 188 -6.66 8.89 -2.56
CA ILE A 188 -8.02 8.64 -3.06
C ILE A 188 -7.94 8.50 -4.58
N PRO A 189 -7.67 7.29 -5.12
CA PRO A 189 -7.40 7.08 -6.55
C PRO A 189 -8.65 7.20 -7.44
N VAL A 190 -9.82 7.48 -6.86
CA VAL A 190 -11.12 7.55 -7.55
C VAL A 190 -11.76 8.93 -7.38
N ARG A 191 -12.72 9.23 -8.25
CA ARG A 191 -13.46 10.51 -8.24
C ARG A 191 -14.97 10.29 -8.18
N GLU A 192 -15.70 11.32 -7.77
CA GLU A 192 -17.16 11.33 -7.88
C GLU A 192 -17.58 11.11 -9.34
N GLY A 193 -18.53 10.19 -9.54
CA GLY A 193 -18.97 9.74 -10.85
C GLY A 193 -18.24 8.51 -11.41
N ASP A 194 -17.13 8.09 -10.82
CA ASP A 194 -16.42 6.90 -11.28
C ASP A 194 -17.18 5.62 -10.94
N GLN A 195 -17.10 4.65 -11.85
CA GLN A 195 -17.65 3.32 -11.64
C GLN A 195 -16.70 2.47 -10.82
N VAL A 196 -17.19 1.88 -9.73
CA VAL A 196 -16.43 0.99 -8.86
C VAL A 196 -17.02 -0.41 -8.86
N ILE A 197 -16.14 -1.38 -8.70
CA ILE A 197 -16.48 -2.81 -8.67
C ILE A 197 -16.13 -3.35 -7.28
N GLU A 198 -17.05 -4.12 -6.70
CA GLU A 198 -16.89 -4.77 -5.41
C GLU A 198 -15.71 -5.75 -5.38
N SER A 199 -15.12 -5.90 -4.20
CA SER A 199 -14.12 -6.93 -3.93
C SER A 199 -14.83 -8.27 -3.66
N ASN A 200 -14.43 -9.31 -4.39
CA ASN A 200 -14.91 -10.68 -4.20
C ASN A 200 -13.79 -11.70 -4.49
N ASN A 201 -14.09 -12.99 -4.35
CA ASN A 201 -13.10 -14.06 -4.54
C ASN A 201 -12.47 -14.10 -5.96
N PHE A 202 -13.07 -13.46 -6.95
CA PHE A 202 -12.63 -13.44 -8.34
C PHE A 202 -12.05 -12.07 -8.75
N ASN A 203 -12.32 -11.03 -7.99
CA ASN A 203 -11.91 -9.66 -8.30
C ASN A 203 -11.44 -8.95 -7.03
N ALA A 204 -10.22 -8.39 -7.08
CA ALA A 204 -9.64 -7.64 -5.98
C ALA A 204 -10.44 -6.36 -5.60
N GLY A 205 -11.37 -5.93 -6.47
CA GLY A 205 -12.11 -4.69 -6.29
C GLY A 205 -11.27 -3.44 -6.56
N ILE A 206 -11.95 -2.30 -6.69
CA ILE A 206 -11.30 -1.00 -6.88
C ILE A 206 -11.07 -0.36 -5.51
N THR A 207 -9.85 0.10 -5.24
CA THR A 207 -9.54 0.87 -4.02
C THR A 207 -10.19 2.24 -4.11
N ILE A 208 -10.95 2.64 -3.09
CA ILE A 208 -11.59 3.95 -2.99
C ILE A 208 -10.70 4.94 -2.26
N ALA A 209 -10.12 4.51 -1.15
CA ALA A 209 -9.16 5.29 -0.39
C ALA A 209 -8.19 4.35 0.34
N THR A 210 -7.01 4.85 0.63
CA THR A 210 -6.01 4.16 1.46
C THR A 210 -5.87 4.91 2.77
N VAL A 211 -6.06 4.22 3.90
CA VAL A 211 -5.93 4.77 5.25
C VAL A 211 -4.76 4.11 5.94
N ALA A 212 -3.94 4.92 6.61
CA ALA A 212 -2.79 4.41 7.36
C ALA A 212 -2.64 5.07 8.72
N ASP A 213 -2.13 4.29 9.68
CA ASP A 213 -1.70 4.82 10.98
C ASP A 213 -0.29 5.40 10.86
N MET A 214 -0.20 6.74 10.80
CA MET A 214 1.07 7.46 10.67
C MET A 214 1.86 7.53 11.98
N THR A 215 1.33 7.02 13.09
CA THR A 215 2.05 6.99 14.38
C THR A 215 3.06 5.86 14.46
N LYS A 216 2.92 4.85 13.60
CA LYS A 216 3.79 3.68 13.54
C LYS A 216 4.38 3.55 12.15
N MET A 217 5.64 3.92 12.05
CA MET A 217 6.36 3.87 10.77
C MET A 217 7.39 2.75 10.77
N ILE A 218 7.46 2.02 9.68
CA ILE A 218 8.46 0.98 9.47
C ILE A 218 9.36 1.34 8.28
N PHE A 219 10.65 1.17 8.48
CA PHE A 219 11.60 1.20 7.40
C PHE A 219 11.68 -0.19 6.75
N GLU A 220 11.38 -0.27 5.47
CA GLU A 220 11.58 -1.46 4.65
C GLU A 220 12.76 -1.23 3.71
N GLY A 221 13.87 -1.93 3.98
CA GLY A 221 15.10 -1.79 3.21
C GLY A 221 15.57 -3.11 2.60
N GLN A 222 16.60 -2.97 1.78
CA GLN A 222 17.30 -4.09 1.16
C GLN A 222 18.79 -3.98 1.46
N VAL A 223 19.40 -5.11 1.80
CA VAL A 223 20.83 -5.24 2.14
C VAL A 223 21.46 -6.33 1.30
N ASP A 224 22.66 -6.10 0.85
CA ASP A 224 23.45 -7.07 0.09
C ASP A 224 23.79 -8.32 0.91
N GLU A 225 23.92 -9.47 0.24
CA GLU A 225 24.27 -10.76 0.84
C GLU A 225 25.55 -10.69 1.67
N THR A 226 26.54 -9.92 1.24
CA THR A 226 27.84 -9.80 1.94
C THR A 226 27.74 -9.05 3.27
N GLU A 227 26.68 -8.25 3.44
CA GLU A 227 26.47 -7.39 4.61
C GLU A 227 25.40 -7.95 5.56
N VAL A 228 24.44 -8.75 5.07
CA VAL A 228 23.32 -9.27 5.86
C VAL A 228 23.77 -10.09 7.06
N SER A 229 24.88 -10.83 6.94
CA SER A 229 25.46 -11.64 8.04
C SER A 229 25.90 -10.84 9.26
N LYS A 230 26.05 -9.51 9.10
CA LYS A 230 26.45 -8.59 10.17
C LYS A 230 25.26 -8.01 10.92
N LEU A 231 24.06 -8.22 10.39
CA LEU A 231 22.82 -7.72 10.97
C LEU A 231 22.20 -8.76 11.91
N SER A 232 21.68 -8.29 13.01
CA SER A 232 20.92 -9.10 13.97
C SER A 232 19.64 -8.38 14.35
N GLU A 233 18.56 -9.13 14.52
CA GLU A 233 17.32 -8.56 15.06
C GLU A 233 17.60 -7.88 16.40
N GLY A 234 16.96 -6.74 16.62
CA GLY A 234 17.18 -5.90 17.80
C GLY A 234 18.33 -4.88 17.65
N SER A 235 19.10 -4.90 16.55
CA SER A 235 20.14 -3.91 16.30
C SER A 235 19.55 -2.52 16.15
N LYS A 236 20.24 -1.52 16.71
CA LYS A 236 19.89 -0.11 16.53
C LYS A 236 20.41 0.34 15.18
N ILE A 237 19.57 0.98 14.40
CA ILE A 237 19.91 1.58 13.11
C ILE A 237 19.48 3.04 13.09
N LYS A 238 20.09 3.81 12.21
CA LYS A 238 19.73 5.20 11.94
C LYS A 238 19.12 5.29 10.54
N VAL A 239 17.95 5.87 10.45
CA VAL A 239 17.27 6.11 9.18
C VAL A 239 17.42 7.60 8.85
N VAL A 240 17.92 7.87 7.66
CA VAL A 240 18.05 9.22 7.10
C VAL A 240 17.13 9.33 5.91
N LEU A 241 16.24 10.31 5.92
CA LEU A 241 15.32 10.58 4.82
C LEU A 241 15.99 11.54 3.82
N GLY A 242 15.96 11.21 2.55
CA GLY A 242 16.55 12.06 1.51
C GLY A 242 15.93 13.46 1.42
N ALA A 243 14.68 13.64 1.88
CA ALA A 243 14.02 14.92 1.97
C ALA A 243 14.45 15.75 3.20
N LEU A 244 14.99 15.09 4.23
CA LEU A 244 15.38 15.67 5.52
C LEU A 244 16.81 15.23 5.87
N GLU A 245 17.80 15.56 5.02
CA GLU A 245 19.19 15.10 5.12
C GLU A 245 19.89 15.39 6.46
N LYS A 246 19.34 16.29 7.27
CA LYS A 246 19.90 16.68 8.58
C LYS A 246 19.24 15.96 9.75
N GLU A 247 18.17 15.23 9.54
CA GLU A 247 17.46 14.54 10.60
C GLU A 247 17.71 13.04 10.53
N GLU A 248 18.19 12.50 11.64
CA GLU A 248 18.41 11.08 11.83
C GLU A 248 17.33 10.53 12.76
N PHE A 249 16.61 9.52 12.31
CA PHE A 249 15.61 8.83 13.11
C PHE A 249 16.20 7.54 13.66
N ASP A 250 16.07 7.37 14.97
CA ASP A 250 16.47 6.11 15.61
C ASP A 250 15.44 5.03 15.27
N ALA A 251 15.94 3.88 14.82
CA ALA A 251 15.10 2.74 14.49
C ALA A 251 15.70 1.45 15.06
N LYS A 252 14.84 0.46 15.24
CA LYS A 252 15.24 -0.86 15.71
C LYS A 252 14.92 -1.90 14.66
N LEU A 253 15.94 -2.67 14.27
CA LEU A 253 15.80 -3.78 13.32
C LEU A 253 14.91 -4.87 13.92
N THR A 254 13.76 -5.12 13.32
CA THR A 254 12.77 -6.10 13.81
C THR A 254 12.73 -7.38 12.98
N PHE A 255 13.17 -7.29 11.73
CA PHE A 255 13.11 -8.44 10.84
C PHE A 255 14.25 -8.42 9.82
N VAL A 256 14.84 -9.60 9.59
CA VAL A 256 15.78 -9.87 8.50
C VAL A 256 15.25 -11.07 7.73
N ALA A 257 15.00 -10.91 6.43
CA ALA A 257 14.47 -11.99 5.62
C ALA A 257 15.45 -13.18 5.56
N PRO A 258 14.99 -14.41 5.81
CA PRO A 258 15.85 -15.61 5.75
C PRO A 258 16.18 -16.04 4.31
N LYS A 259 15.51 -15.46 3.31
CA LYS A 259 15.70 -15.73 1.89
C LYS A 259 16.02 -14.45 1.13
N GLY A 260 17.15 -14.45 0.42
CA GLY A 260 17.48 -13.41 -0.54
C GLY A 260 16.63 -13.47 -1.80
N ILE A 261 16.45 -12.33 -2.41
CA ILE A 261 15.83 -12.16 -3.73
C ILE A 261 16.87 -11.60 -4.69
N GLU A 262 16.90 -12.10 -5.91
CA GLU A 262 17.79 -11.59 -6.95
C GLU A 262 17.16 -10.34 -7.59
N LEU A 263 17.82 -9.20 -7.47
CA LEU A 263 17.42 -7.94 -8.05
C LEU A 263 18.61 -7.33 -8.82
N GLY A 264 18.44 -7.11 -10.12
CA GLY A 264 19.49 -6.48 -10.94
C GLY A 264 20.82 -7.24 -10.97
N GLY A 265 20.82 -8.58 -10.78
CA GLY A 265 22.01 -9.41 -10.78
C GLY A 265 22.75 -9.48 -9.43
N ALA A 266 22.21 -8.90 -8.36
CA ALA A 266 22.71 -9.01 -7.00
C ALA A 266 21.67 -9.67 -6.09
N VAL A 267 22.12 -10.49 -5.13
CA VAL A 267 21.25 -11.08 -4.13
C VAL A 267 21.08 -10.10 -2.97
N GLN A 268 19.83 -9.73 -2.73
CA GLN A 268 19.46 -8.78 -1.69
C GLN A 268 18.50 -9.41 -0.68
N PHE A 269 18.66 -9.03 0.58
CA PHE A 269 17.83 -9.49 1.69
C PHE A 269 16.95 -8.34 2.19
N LYS A 270 15.65 -8.59 2.30
CA LYS A 270 14.70 -7.63 2.84
C LYS A 270 14.91 -7.50 4.35
N ILE A 271 14.97 -6.26 4.83
CA ILE A 271 14.99 -5.94 6.26
C ILE A 271 13.83 -5.02 6.61
N LYS A 272 13.36 -5.12 7.86
CA LYS A 272 12.38 -4.19 8.42
C LYS A 272 12.88 -3.66 9.75
N ALA A 273 12.60 -2.39 10.00
CA ALA A 273 12.92 -1.75 11.27
C ALA A 273 11.81 -0.79 11.69
N ASP A 274 11.46 -0.83 12.96
CA ASP A 274 10.50 0.09 13.55
C ASP A 274 11.20 1.43 13.80
N VAL A 275 10.61 2.50 13.32
CA VAL A 275 11.11 3.87 13.47
C VAL A 275 10.36 4.54 14.60
N ASN A 276 11.11 5.11 15.55
CA ASN A 276 10.57 5.79 16.73
C ASN A 276 10.50 7.30 16.52
#